data_a4bd05fb028923135babc7f554688583
#
_entry.id   a4bd05fb028923135babc7f554688583
#
_cell.length_a   1.000
_cell.length_b   1.000
_cell.length_c   1.000
_cell.angle_alpha   90.00
_cell.angle_beta   90.00
_cell.angle_gamma   90.00
#
_symmetry.space_group_name_H-M   'P 1'
#
loop_
_entity.id
_entity.type
_entity.pdbx_description
1 polymer ?
#
loop_
_entity_poly.entity_id
_entity_poly.type
_entity_poly.pdbx_seq_one_letter_code
_entity_poly.pdbx_strand_id
1 'polypeptide(L)'
;MEIHIDKTSEIPVRQQLAEQITFSIATEKLKPGEALPSVRELSRRLKIHRNTVSQAYRDLKRRAWLVGQRGSRVVVRERSQAGHRTGALDLDDLINATIRVAREQGYTLQELRERVKRRLLAQPPDRVLVVEQEPGLRLLLQEEIRSALDRRIEGCSLDDLVADRDLAIGALTAAAQYVIGHVDPLVPKGMPAIPLAFSVADEQLELLRNLHQPSIIAVVSVSEVFLRTARSLLAPALGQHHTLREFNFPMDSPAALRAADVVFADSIVCPQLKPSKNILYRLIRPSSLEYLVSAMKSYELH
;
A
#
# COMPACT_ATOMS: atom_id res chain seq x y z
N MET A 1 28.68 -23.04 -5.74
CA MET A 1 27.34 -23.10 -6.31
C MET A 1 26.94 -24.55 -6.57
N GLU A 2 25.98 -25.05 -5.81
CA GLU A 2 25.36 -26.35 -6.04
C GLU A 2 24.07 -26.17 -6.83
N ILE A 3 23.95 -26.85 -7.98
CA ILE A 3 22.77 -26.82 -8.85
C ILE A 3 22.37 -28.27 -9.08
N HIS A 4 21.10 -28.56 -8.84
CA HIS A 4 20.50 -29.88 -9.03
C HIS A 4 19.47 -29.78 -10.16
N ILE A 5 19.63 -30.62 -11.19
CA ILE A 5 18.75 -30.68 -12.34
C ILE A 5 18.02 -32.02 -12.35
N ASP A 6 16.71 -31.95 -12.27
CA ASP A 6 15.83 -33.09 -12.50
C ASP A 6 15.34 -33.08 -13.96
N LYS A 7 15.80 -34.06 -14.74
CA LYS A 7 15.43 -34.22 -16.17
C LYS A 7 14.05 -34.86 -16.35
N THR A 8 13.48 -35.42 -15.30
CA THR A 8 12.18 -36.09 -15.31
C THR A 8 11.05 -35.17 -14.87
N SER A 9 11.39 -33.99 -14.33
CA SER A 9 10.45 -32.97 -13.91
C SER A 9 9.70 -32.34 -15.11
N GLU A 10 8.42 -31.99 -14.92
CA GLU A 10 7.64 -31.24 -15.89
C GLU A 10 8.21 -29.83 -16.17
N ILE A 11 9.06 -29.32 -15.26
CA ILE A 11 9.70 -28.00 -15.41
C ILE A 11 10.89 -28.14 -16.36
N PRO A 12 10.94 -27.34 -17.46
CA PRO A 12 12.05 -27.39 -18.40
C PRO A 12 13.40 -27.15 -17.73
N VAL A 13 14.39 -27.96 -18.07
CA VAL A 13 15.77 -27.89 -17.52
C VAL A 13 16.37 -26.49 -17.59
N ARG A 14 16.06 -25.74 -18.65
CA ARG A 14 16.46 -24.33 -18.80
C ARG A 14 15.90 -23.46 -17.67
N GLN A 15 14.64 -23.65 -17.34
CA GLN A 15 13.95 -22.89 -16.30
C GLN A 15 14.50 -23.27 -14.92
N GLN A 16 14.65 -24.56 -14.62
CA GLN A 16 15.26 -25.02 -13.37
C GLN A 16 16.64 -24.39 -13.14
N LEU A 17 17.47 -24.34 -14.21
CA LEU A 17 18.81 -23.76 -14.13
C LEU A 17 18.76 -22.24 -13.87
N ALA A 18 17.92 -21.52 -14.60
CA ALA A 18 17.81 -20.07 -14.44
C ALA A 18 17.33 -19.70 -13.03
N GLU A 19 16.33 -20.40 -12.50
CA GLU A 19 15.76 -20.15 -11.19
C GLU A 19 16.74 -20.47 -10.05
N GLN A 20 17.51 -21.55 -10.13
CA GLN A 20 18.49 -21.88 -9.09
C GLN A 20 19.67 -20.90 -9.08
N ILE A 21 20.10 -20.38 -10.23
CA ILE A 21 21.10 -19.31 -10.29
C ILE A 21 20.53 -18.03 -9.69
N THR A 22 19.31 -17.67 -10.04
CA THR A 22 18.61 -16.49 -9.49
C THR A 22 18.48 -16.58 -7.97
N PHE A 23 18.09 -17.76 -7.46
CA PHE A 23 17.99 -18.01 -6.02
C PHE A 23 19.37 -17.89 -5.33
N SER A 24 20.43 -18.41 -5.97
CA SER A 24 21.78 -18.30 -5.42
C SER A 24 22.27 -16.85 -5.34
N ILE A 25 21.89 -16.01 -6.29
CA ILE A 25 22.19 -14.58 -6.25
C ILE A 25 21.37 -13.88 -5.16
N ALA A 26 20.08 -14.19 -5.06
CA ALA A 26 19.18 -13.57 -4.08
C ALA A 26 19.54 -13.92 -2.63
N THR A 27 20.07 -15.13 -2.40
CA THR A 27 20.53 -15.60 -1.07
C THR A 27 22.00 -15.27 -0.79
N GLU A 28 22.62 -14.41 -1.62
CA GLU A 28 24.03 -14.00 -1.54
C GLU A 28 25.05 -15.16 -1.58
N LYS A 29 24.62 -16.36 -1.97
CA LYS A 29 25.52 -17.50 -2.26
C LYS A 29 26.35 -17.25 -3.52
N LEU A 30 25.88 -16.37 -4.41
CA LEU A 30 26.61 -15.76 -5.52
C LEU A 30 26.61 -14.25 -5.32
N LYS A 31 27.77 -13.67 -5.06
CA LYS A 31 27.92 -12.25 -4.75
C LYS A 31 27.91 -11.39 -6.02
N PRO A 32 27.48 -10.11 -5.93
CA PRO A 32 27.68 -9.15 -7.01
C PRO A 32 29.14 -9.10 -7.49
N GLY A 33 29.35 -9.11 -8.81
CA GLY A 33 30.70 -9.17 -9.42
C GLY A 33 31.28 -10.58 -9.51
N GLU A 34 30.69 -11.59 -8.88
CA GLU A 34 31.19 -12.96 -8.91
C GLU A 34 30.98 -13.60 -10.31
N ALA A 35 32.03 -14.26 -10.79
CA ALA A 35 32.01 -14.89 -12.10
C ALA A 35 31.32 -16.27 -12.06
N LEU A 36 30.38 -16.49 -12.98
CA LEU A 36 29.76 -17.78 -13.18
C LEU A 36 30.65 -18.69 -14.04
N PRO A 37 30.52 -20.02 -13.90
CA PRO A 37 31.17 -20.99 -14.76
C PRO A 37 30.81 -20.73 -16.24
N SER A 38 31.75 -21.02 -17.14
CA SER A 38 31.48 -20.94 -18.58
C SER A 38 30.36 -21.89 -19.00
N VAL A 39 29.64 -21.55 -20.08
CA VAL A 39 28.60 -22.45 -20.64
C VAL A 39 29.14 -23.88 -20.87
N ARG A 40 30.37 -23.99 -21.32
CA ARG A 40 31.01 -25.27 -21.57
C ARG A 40 31.30 -26.07 -20.27
N GLU A 41 31.72 -25.37 -19.25
CA GLU A 41 32.02 -25.95 -17.94
C GLU A 41 30.74 -26.37 -17.22
N LEU A 42 29.73 -25.50 -17.16
CA LEU A 42 28.48 -25.79 -16.48
C LEU A 42 27.70 -26.92 -17.16
N SER A 43 27.68 -26.93 -18.52
CA SER A 43 27.03 -28.01 -19.27
C SER A 43 27.65 -29.37 -18.99
N ARG A 44 29.00 -29.43 -18.86
CA ARG A 44 29.72 -30.64 -18.54
C ARG A 44 29.41 -31.11 -17.10
N ARG A 45 29.45 -30.18 -16.16
CA ARG A 45 29.20 -30.45 -14.73
C ARG A 45 27.80 -30.98 -14.49
N LEU A 46 26.79 -30.39 -15.12
CA LEU A 46 25.37 -30.73 -14.96
C LEU A 46 24.90 -31.83 -15.93
N LYS A 47 25.77 -32.29 -16.85
CA LYS A 47 25.44 -33.25 -17.93
C LYS A 47 24.20 -32.85 -18.73
N ILE A 48 24.08 -31.54 -19.10
CA ILE A 48 23.01 -30.99 -19.91
C ILE A 48 23.58 -30.35 -21.19
N HIS A 49 22.70 -30.11 -22.18
CA HIS A 49 23.16 -29.59 -23.46
C HIS A 49 23.65 -28.15 -23.32
N ARG A 50 24.73 -27.78 -24.05
CA ARG A 50 25.30 -26.40 -24.01
C ARG A 50 24.27 -25.34 -24.39
N ASN A 51 23.37 -25.65 -25.32
CA ASN A 51 22.32 -24.72 -25.75
C ASN A 51 21.37 -24.36 -24.59
N THR A 52 21.03 -25.33 -23.73
CA THR A 52 20.20 -25.12 -22.54
C THR A 52 20.84 -24.13 -21.56
N VAL A 53 22.13 -24.30 -21.28
CA VAL A 53 22.89 -23.37 -20.41
C VAL A 53 23.01 -22.00 -21.07
N SER A 54 23.27 -21.93 -22.37
CA SER A 54 23.37 -20.69 -23.11
C SER A 54 22.05 -19.92 -23.11
N GLN A 55 20.93 -20.63 -23.24
CA GLN A 55 19.59 -20.02 -23.16
C GLN A 55 19.28 -19.50 -21.76
N ALA A 56 19.57 -20.29 -20.71
CA ALA A 56 19.39 -19.85 -19.33
C ALA A 56 20.22 -18.58 -19.02
N TYR A 57 21.48 -18.54 -19.43
CA TYR A 57 22.34 -17.37 -19.26
C TYR A 57 21.85 -16.15 -20.06
N ARG A 58 21.29 -16.34 -21.27
CA ARG A 58 20.66 -15.24 -22.04
C ARG A 58 19.41 -14.71 -21.35
N ASP A 59 18.58 -15.59 -20.82
CA ASP A 59 17.39 -15.17 -20.07
C ASP A 59 17.77 -14.38 -18.81
N LEU A 60 18.78 -14.84 -18.05
CA LEU A 60 19.30 -14.13 -16.90
C LEU A 60 19.95 -12.78 -17.24
N LYS A 61 20.62 -12.67 -18.39
CA LYS A 61 21.14 -11.39 -18.90
C LYS A 61 20.01 -10.43 -19.30
N ARG A 62 18.97 -10.93 -19.97
CA ARG A 62 17.78 -10.13 -20.33
C ARG A 62 17.04 -9.62 -19.11
N ARG A 63 16.99 -10.42 -18.05
CA ARG A 63 16.44 -10.06 -16.73
C ARG A 63 17.40 -9.22 -15.88
N ALA A 64 18.56 -8.82 -16.46
CA ALA A 64 19.57 -7.99 -15.80
C ALA A 64 20.24 -8.58 -14.53
N TRP A 65 20.18 -9.92 -14.35
CA TRP A 65 20.88 -10.63 -13.27
C TRP A 65 22.37 -10.82 -13.55
N LEU A 66 22.69 -11.04 -14.79
CA LEU A 66 24.04 -11.30 -15.26
C LEU A 66 24.48 -10.25 -16.28
N VAL A 67 25.77 -9.94 -16.30
CA VAL A 67 26.39 -9.09 -17.30
C VAL A 67 27.57 -9.84 -17.92
N GLY A 68 27.95 -9.42 -19.12
CA GLY A 68 29.09 -9.97 -19.88
C GLY A 68 28.82 -9.98 -21.38
N GLN A 69 29.84 -9.65 -22.17
CA GLN A 69 29.80 -9.69 -23.63
C GLN A 69 30.16 -11.08 -24.16
N ARG A 70 29.88 -11.31 -25.46
CA ARG A 70 30.23 -12.57 -26.15
C ARG A 70 31.75 -12.77 -26.10
N GLY A 71 32.22 -13.88 -25.49
CA GLY A 71 33.65 -14.18 -25.32
C GLY A 71 34.25 -13.77 -23.97
N SER A 72 33.56 -12.97 -23.15
CA SER A 72 33.99 -12.63 -21.79
C SER A 72 33.31 -13.51 -20.71
N ARG A 73 33.87 -13.51 -19.48
CA ARG A 73 33.24 -14.18 -18.33
C ARG A 73 31.87 -13.55 -18.05
N VAL A 74 30.89 -14.40 -17.78
CA VAL A 74 29.58 -13.95 -17.29
C VAL A 74 29.70 -13.75 -15.79
N VAL A 75 29.33 -12.56 -15.32
CA VAL A 75 29.41 -12.19 -13.89
C VAL A 75 28.05 -11.77 -13.37
N VAL A 76 27.83 -11.93 -12.07
CA VAL A 76 26.68 -11.37 -11.39
C VAL A 76 26.74 -9.84 -11.48
N ARG A 77 25.65 -9.21 -11.86
CA ARG A 77 25.59 -7.74 -12.01
C ARG A 77 25.81 -7.06 -10.67
N GLU A 78 26.69 -6.06 -10.63
CA GLU A 78 26.85 -5.19 -9.46
C GLU A 78 25.64 -4.27 -9.31
N ARG A 79 25.12 -4.13 -8.09
CA ARG A 79 24.11 -3.13 -7.76
C ARG A 79 24.75 -1.75 -7.73
N SER A 80 24.57 -0.95 -8.76
CA SER A 80 24.83 0.49 -8.63
C SER A 80 23.72 1.11 -7.76
N GLN A 81 24.09 1.92 -6.78
CA GLN A 81 23.18 2.61 -5.83
C GLN A 81 22.35 3.75 -6.46
N ALA A 82 22.06 3.71 -7.73
CA ALA A 82 21.26 4.74 -8.38
C ALA A 82 20.01 4.13 -9.03
N GLY A 83 18.91 4.40 -8.39
CA GLY A 83 17.52 4.40 -8.88
C GLY A 83 17.18 3.66 -10.16
N HIS A 84 16.47 2.61 -10.03
CA HIS A 84 15.32 2.04 -10.79
C HIS A 84 15.29 0.51 -10.63
N ARG A 85 14.16 0.02 -10.21
CA ARG A 85 13.82 -1.39 -9.99
C ARG A 85 13.80 -2.18 -11.30
N THR A 86 14.95 -2.42 -11.93
CA THR A 86 15.09 -3.30 -13.09
C THR A 86 16.13 -4.36 -12.74
N GLY A 87 15.69 -5.47 -12.15
CA GLY A 87 16.54 -6.60 -11.73
C GLY A 87 16.16 -7.19 -10.37
N ALA A 88 15.05 -6.74 -9.76
CA ALA A 88 14.45 -7.46 -8.65
C ALA A 88 13.92 -8.81 -9.17
N LEU A 89 14.12 -9.88 -8.40
CA LEU A 89 13.32 -11.09 -8.57
C LEU A 89 11.87 -10.65 -8.67
N ASP A 90 11.18 -11.11 -9.70
CA ASP A 90 9.73 -11.07 -9.68
C ASP A 90 9.30 -11.78 -8.41
N LEU A 91 8.41 -11.18 -7.64
CA LEU A 91 7.90 -11.76 -6.41
C LEU A 91 7.37 -13.17 -6.66
N ASP A 92 6.75 -13.38 -7.82
CA ASP A 92 6.25 -14.69 -8.25
C ASP A 92 7.38 -15.72 -8.44
N ASP A 93 8.54 -15.31 -8.98
CA ASP A 93 9.71 -16.19 -9.09
C ASP A 93 10.24 -16.60 -7.71
N LEU A 94 10.24 -15.69 -6.72
CA LEU A 94 10.63 -15.98 -5.33
C LEU A 94 9.63 -16.94 -4.66
N ILE A 95 8.35 -16.70 -4.81
CA ILE A 95 7.29 -17.55 -4.28
C ILE A 95 7.38 -18.94 -4.87
N ASN A 96 7.52 -19.05 -6.20
CA ASN A 96 7.63 -20.33 -6.88
C ASN A 96 8.89 -21.13 -6.44
N ALA A 97 10.01 -20.44 -6.26
CA ALA A 97 11.23 -21.07 -5.74
C ALA A 97 11.04 -21.57 -4.30
N THR A 98 10.39 -20.79 -3.45
CA THR A 98 10.09 -21.16 -2.06
C THR A 98 9.16 -22.37 -1.99
N ILE A 99 8.10 -22.39 -2.79
CA ILE A 99 7.15 -23.52 -2.89
C ILE A 99 7.89 -24.80 -3.29
N ARG A 100 8.78 -24.73 -4.29
CA ARG A 100 9.54 -25.88 -4.77
C ARG A 100 10.45 -26.44 -3.69
N VAL A 101 11.27 -25.57 -3.08
CA VAL A 101 12.19 -25.97 -2.01
C VAL A 101 11.44 -26.60 -0.83
N ALA A 102 10.28 -26.02 -0.45
CA ALA A 102 9.46 -26.59 0.62
C ALA A 102 8.99 -28.02 0.28
N ARG A 103 8.54 -28.25 -0.97
CA ARG A 103 8.13 -29.60 -1.43
C ARG A 103 9.30 -30.59 -1.47
N GLU A 104 10.47 -30.18 -1.97
CA GLU A 104 11.68 -31.00 -1.99
C GLU A 104 12.11 -31.39 -0.58
N GLN A 105 11.88 -30.57 0.42
CA GLN A 105 12.12 -30.83 1.83
C GLN A 105 11.00 -31.62 2.53
N GLY A 106 9.95 -32.03 1.79
CA GLY A 106 8.83 -32.82 2.32
C GLY A 106 7.74 -32.03 3.05
N TYR A 107 7.77 -30.70 3.01
CA TYR A 107 6.71 -29.88 3.61
C TYR A 107 5.48 -29.81 2.70
N THR A 108 4.31 -29.83 3.32
CA THR A 108 3.04 -29.58 2.62
C THR A 108 2.86 -28.10 2.32
N LEU A 109 2.03 -27.78 1.31
CA LEU A 109 1.66 -26.39 1.02
C LEU A 109 0.90 -25.73 2.17
N GLN A 110 0.16 -26.51 2.95
CA GLN A 110 -0.55 -26.00 4.12
C GLN A 110 0.42 -25.59 5.23
N GLU A 111 1.44 -26.41 5.52
CA GLU A 111 2.48 -26.04 6.49
C GLU A 111 3.25 -24.79 6.05
N LEU A 112 3.57 -24.70 4.76
CA LEU A 112 4.21 -23.50 4.20
C LEU A 112 3.34 -22.27 4.41
N ARG A 113 2.07 -22.34 4.03
CA ARG A 113 1.09 -21.24 4.20
C ARG A 113 1.01 -20.78 5.66
N GLU A 114 0.83 -21.71 6.59
CA GLU A 114 0.70 -21.39 8.02
C GLU A 114 1.97 -20.75 8.59
N ARG A 115 3.15 -21.24 8.17
CA ARG A 115 4.43 -20.69 8.60
C ARG A 115 4.67 -19.30 8.03
N VAL A 116 4.37 -19.08 6.73
CA VAL A 116 4.49 -17.78 6.08
C VAL A 116 3.54 -16.78 6.74
N LYS A 117 2.27 -17.15 6.93
CA LYS A 117 1.27 -16.30 7.60
C LYS A 117 1.73 -15.89 9.01
N ARG A 118 2.23 -16.83 9.80
CA ARG A 118 2.77 -16.54 11.14
C ARG A 118 3.95 -15.59 11.11
N ARG A 119 4.84 -15.72 10.11
CA ARG A 119 5.99 -14.83 9.94
C ARG A 119 5.56 -13.43 9.53
N LEU A 120 4.59 -13.30 8.63
CA LEU A 120 4.04 -12.01 8.20
C LEU A 120 3.36 -11.29 9.36
N LEU A 121 2.61 -12.02 10.22
CA LEU A 121 1.98 -11.45 11.41
C LEU A 121 2.98 -11.00 12.48
N ALA A 122 4.21 -11.51 12.46
CA ALA A 122 5.27 -11.12 13.39
C ALA A 122 6.15 -9.97 12.85
N GLN A 123 5.92 -9.53 11.60
CA GLN A 123 6.62 -8.37 11.05
C GLN A 123 5.92 -7.07 11.45
N PRO A 124 6.66 -5.97 11.60
CA PRO A 124 6.05 -4.65 11.74
C PRO A 124 5.19 -4.32 10.52
N PRO A 125 4.11 -3.52 10.70
CA PRO A 125 3.27 -3.13 9.58
C PRO A 125 4.06 -2.24 8.59
N ASP A 126 3.90 -2.50 7.30
CA ASP A 126 4.54 -1.75 6.22
C ASP A 126 3.60 -0.72 5.56
N ARG A 127 2.32 -0.75 5.90
CA ARG A 127 1.27 0.14 5.38
C ARG A 127 0.18 0.40 6.41
N VAL A 128 -0.67 1.38 6.12
CA VAL A 128 -1.92 1.62 6.84
C VAL A 128 -3.09 1.15 5.99
N LEU A 129 -4.02 0.40 6.59
CA LEU A 129 -5.27 -0.01 5.98
C LEU A 129 -6.42 0.79 6.60
N VAL A 130 -7.05 1.66 5.83
CA VAL A 130 -8.24 2.41 6.24
C VAL A 130 -9.49 1.62 5.91
N VAL A 131 -10.29 1.30 6.93
CA VAL A 131 -11.56 0.57 6.78
C VAL A 131 -12.73 1.53 6.95
N GLU A 132 -13.44 1.77 5.86
CA GLU A 132 -14.62 2.62 5.83
C GLU A 132 -15.56 2.18 4.69
N GLN A 133 -16.85 2.08 4.99
CA GLN A 133 -17.85 1.58 4.04
C GLN A 133 -18.09 2.57 2.89
N GLU A 134 -18.27 3.86 3.21
CA GLU A 134 -18.54 4.88 2.21
C GLU A 134 -17.28 5.26 1.44
N PRO A 135 -17.27 5.14 0.09
CA PRO A 135 -16.05 5.33 -0.71
C PRO A 135 -15.45 6.75 -0.60
N GLY A 136 -16.28 7.79 -0.59
CA GLY A 136 -15.81 9.18 -0.50
C GLY A 136 -15.18 9.47 0.86
N LEU A 137 -15.79 8.98 1.94
CA LEU A 137 -15.25 9.11 3.29
C LEU A 137 -13.94 8.33 3.43
N ARG A 138 -13.89 7.13 2.86
CA ARG A 138 -12.67 6.32 2.83
C ARG A 138 -11.52 7.05 2.13
N LEU A 139 -11.79 7.67 0.97
CA LEU A 139 -10.79 8.47 0.25
C LEU A 139 -10.31 9.66 1.08
N LEU A 140 -11.23 10.34 1.75
CA LEU A 140 -10.93 11.49 2.61
C LEU A 140 -10.02 11.09 3.78
N LEU A 141 -10.36 10.02 4.48
CA LEU A 141 -9.54 9.49 5.57
C LEU A 141 -8.13 9.07 5.09
N GLN A 142 -8.04 8.41 3.93
CA GLN A 142 -6.75 8.04 3.33
C GLN A 142 -5.90 9.27 3.01
N GLU A 143 -6.48 10.35 2.47
CA GLU A 143 -5.75 11.56 2.12
C GLU A 143 -5.24 12.30 3.35
N GLU A 144 -6.06 12.41 4.40
CA GLU A 144 -5.64 13.04 5.64
C GLU A 144 -4.53 12.27 6.35
N ILE A 145 -4.58 10.93 6.35
CA ILE A 145 -3.51 10.09 6.89
C ILE A 145 -2.25 10.21 6.03
N ARG A 146 -2.38 10.22 4.69
CA ARG A 146 -1.25 10.38 3.76
C ARG A 146 -0.53 11.72 3.96
N SER A 147 -1.27 12.77 4.31
CA SER A 147 -0.66 14.07 4.61
C SER A 147 0.19 14.07 5.90
N ALA A 148 -0.04 13.13 6.81
CA ALA A 148 0.63 13.04 8.11
C ALA A 148 1.69 11.94 8.19
N LEU A 149 1.62 10.93 7.30
CA LEU A 149 2.48 9.74 7.36
C LEU A 149 2.98 9.36 5.96
N ASP A 150 4.31 9.36 5.78
CA ASP A 150 4.96 8.91 4.54
C ASP A 150 5.04 7.37 4.49
N ARG A 151 3.90 6.75 4.27
CA ARG A 151 3.74 5.30 4.13
C ARG A 151 2.67 4.99 3.09
N ARG A 152 2.63 3.75 2.64
CA ARG A 152 1.56 3.27 1.76
C ARG A 152 0.24 3.26 2.52
N ILE A 153 -0.75 3.99 2.02
CA ILE A 153 -2.09 4.06 2.58
C ILE A 153 -3.05 3.37 1.62
N GLU A 154 -3.67 2.30 2.07
CA GLU A 154 -4.68 1.54 1.35
C GLU A 154 -6.04 1.69 2.03
N GLY A 155 -7.10 1.32 1.35
CA GLY A 155 -8.44 1.34 1.92
C GLY A 155 -9.31 0.24 1.37
N CYS A 156 -10.17 -0.30 2.23
CA CYS A 156 -11.19 -1.27 1.87
C CYS A 156 -12.52 -0.93 2.55
N SER A 157 -13.61 -1.53 2.08
CA SER A 157 -14.88 -1.50 2.81
C SER A 157 -14.85 -2.49 3.99
N LEU A 158 -15.78 -2.34 4.92
CA LEU A 158 -15.97 -3.32 5.98
C LEU A 158 -16.36 -4.68 5.40
N ASP A 159 -17.17 -4.70 4.33
CA ASP A 159 -17.59 -5.93 3.66
C ASP A 159 -16.41 -6.65 3.00
N ASP A 160 -15.47 -5.92 2.38
CA ASP A 160 -14.24 -6.49 1.83
C ASP A 160 -13.40 -7.14 2.92
N LEU A 161 -13.24 -6.47 4.08
CA LEU A 161 -12.48 -7.01 5.21
C LEU A 161 -13.16 -8.23 5.85
N VAL A 162 -14.49 -8.26 5.89
CA VAL A 162 -15.26 -9.44 6.34
C VAL A 162 -15.04 -10.61 5.39
N ALA A 163 -15.06 -10.36 4.08
CA ALA A 163 -14.85 -11.37 3.05
C ALA A 163 -13.40 -11.89 3.03
N ASP A 164 -12.42 -11.01 3.24
CA ASP A 164 -11.00 -11.36 3.24
C ASP A 164 -10.25 -10.65 4.38
N ARG A 165 -10.09 -11.36 5.51
CA ARG A 165 -9.35 -10.87 6.68
C ARG A 165 -7.83 -10.76 6.43
N ASP A 166 -7.32 -11.41 5.41
CA ASP A 166 -5.89 -11.36 5.07
C ASP A 166 -5.49 -9.98 4.53
N LEU A 167 -6.45 -9.12 4.14
CA LEU A 167 -6.23 -7.70 3.84
C LEU A 167 -5.57 -6.92 5.00
N ALA A 168 -5.80 -7.33 6.25
CA ALA A 168 -5.19 -6.68 7.42
C ALA A 168 -3.78 -7.21 7.76
N ILE A 169 -3.29 -8.26 7.09
CA ILE A 169 -1.95 -8.80 7.35
C ILE A 169 -0.88 -7.79 6.89
N GLY A 170 0.07 -7.46 7.76
CA GLY A 170 1.13 -6.48 7.48
C GLY A 170 0.64 -5.04 7.42
N ALA A 171 -0.58 -4.74 7.87
CA ALA A 171 -1.13 -3.40 7.89
C ALA A 171 -1.48 -2.94 9.31
N LEU A 172 -1.16 -1.69 9.66
CA LEU A 172 -1.79 -1.02 10.79
C LEU A 172 -3.18 -0.58 10.34
N THR A 173 -4.21 -1.22 10.88
CA THR A 173 -5.59 -0.94 10.49
C THR A 173 -6.12 0.28 11.24
N ALA A 174 -6.76 1.20 10.52
CA ALA A 174 -7.40 2.38 11.08
C ALA A 174 -8.86 2.47 10.61
N ALA A 175 -9.78 2.85 11.50
CA ALA A 175 -11.18 2.99 11.18
C ALA A 175 -11.81 4.12 12.00
N ALA A 176 -12.91 4.69 11.50
CA ALA A 176 -13.68 5.67 12.25
C ALA A 176 -14.14 5.10 13.61
N GLN A 177 -14.13 5.94 14.64
CA GLN A 177 -14.47 5.56 16.02
C GLN A 177 -15.80 4.81 16.13
N TYR A 178 -16.80 5.15 15.31
CA TYR A 178 -18.14 4.54 15.37
C TYR A 178 -18.21 3.13 14.76
N VAL A 179 -17.23 2.73 13.94
CA VAL A 179 -17.17 1.37 13.33
C VAL A 179 -16.08 0.49 13.96
N ILE A 180 -15.24 1.02 14.84
CA ILE A 180 -14.07 0.32 15.38
C ILE A 180 -14.44 -1.03 16.02
N GLY A 181 -15.57 -1.11 16.71
CA GLY A 181 -16.05 -2.34 17.33
C GLY A 181 -16.40 -3.48 16.35
N HIS A 182 -16.65 -3.13 15.07
CA HIS A 182 -16.88 -4.11 14.01
C HIS A 182 -15.56 -4.49 13.31
N VAL A 183 -14.59 -3.59 13.27
CA VAL A 183 -13.29 -3.79 12.60
C VAL A 183 -12.32 -4.57 13.50
N ASP A 184 -12.21 -4.23 14.77
CA ASP A 184 -11.23 -4.80 15.69
C ASP A 184 -11.27 -6.34 15.79
N PRO A 185 -12.44 -7.02 15.79
CA PRO A 185 -12.49 -8.48 15.76
C PRO A 185 -12.00 -9.14 14.46
N LEU A 186 -11.81 -8.36 13.39
CA LEU A 186 -11.41 -8.84 12.07
C LEU A 186 -9.90 -8.75 11.85
N VAL A 187 -9.21 -7.89 12.61
CA VAL A 187 -7.76 -7.68 12.49
C VAL A 187 -6.95 -8.68 13.32
N PRO A 188 -5.64 -8.83 13.06
CA PRO A 188 -4.77 -9.71 13.82
C PRO A 188 -4.71 -9.32 15.31
N LYS A 189 -4.83 -10.31 16.21
CA LYS A 189 -4.90 -10.09 17.68
C LYS A 189 -3.72 -9.31 18.27
N GLY A 190 -2.56 -9.33 17.63
CA GLY A 190 -1.37 -8.58 18.09
C GLY A 190 -1.31 -7.13 17.58
N MET A 191 -2.27 -6.70 16.78
CA MET A 191 -2.25 -5.40 16.11
C MET A 191 -3.68 -4.83 16.05
N PRO A 192 -4.19 -4.30 17.19
CA PRO A 192 -5.56 -3.80 17.29
C PRO A 192 -5.77 -2.63 16.32
N ALA A 193 -7.02 -2.46 15.87
CA ALA A 193 -7.37 -1.37 15.00
C ALA A 193 -7.29 0.00 15.72
N ILE A 194 -6.78 1.01 15.05
CA ILE A 194 -6.63 2.38 15.55
C ILE A 194 -7.94 3.14 15.32
N PRO A 195 -8.59 3.65 16.38
CA PRO A 195 -9.78 4.47 16.24
C PRO A 195 -9.44 5.89 15.75
N LEU A 196 -10.13 6.34 14.72
CA LEU A 196 -10.05 7.70 14.21
C LEU A 196 -11.24 8.49 14.75
N ALA A 197 -10.98 9.40 15.69
CA ALA A 197 -11.97 10.36 16.16
C ALA A 197 -12.05 11.53 15.17
N PHE A 198 -13.28 11.99 14.89
CA PHE A 198 -13.49 13.12 14.01
C PHE A 198 -13.44 14.45 14.77
N SER A 199 -13.00 15.49 14.08
CA SER A 199 -12.99 16.85 14.58
C SER A 199 -14.42 17.33 14.79
N VAL A 200 -14.62 18.08 15.84
CA VAL A 200 -15.85 18.88 16.04
C VAL A 200 -15.70 20.17 15.21
N ALA A 201 -16.80 20.66 14.66
CA ALA A 201 -16.81 21.84 13.79
C ALA A 201 -16.77 23.17 14.58
N ASP A 202 -16.09 23.23 15.74
CA ASP A 202 -16.13 24.38 16.65
C ASP A 202 -15.68 25.69 15.99
N GLU A 203 -14.55 25.65 15.27
CA GLU A 203 -14.03 26.82 14.54
C GLU A 203 -15.01 27.28 13.45
N GLN A 204 -15.61 26.33 12.73
CA GLN A 204 -16.58 26.62 11.69
C GLN A 204 -17.88 27.17 12.27
N LEU A 205 -18.33 26.62 13.40
CA LEU A 205 -19.49 27.09 14.13
C LEU A 205 -19.27 28.50 14.70
N GLU A 206 -18.10 28.78 15.24
CA GLU A 206 -17.73 30.08 15.75
C GLU A 206 -17.69 31.13 14.61
N LEU A 207 -17.08 30.74 13.48
CA LEU A 207 -17.07 31.60 12.29
C LEU A 207 -18.50 31.94 11.84
N LEU A 208 -19.41 30.97 11.75
CA LEU A 208 -20.77 31.16 11.34
C LEU A 208 -21.54 32.09 12.32
N ARG A 209 -21.33 31.93 13.64
CA ARG A 209 -21.94 32.77 14.67
C ARG A 209 -21.49 34.23 14.57
N ASN A 210 -20.30 34.47 14.05
CA ASN A 210 -19.74 35.82 13.88
C ASN A 210 -20.14 36.49 12.55
N LEU A 211 -20.91 35.82 11.69
CA LEU A 211 -21.47 36.42 10.49
C LEU A 211 -22.70 37.25 10.84
N HIS A 212 -22.62 38.58 10.66
CA HIS A 212 -23.66 39.49 11.04
C HIS A 212 -24.69 39.77 9.93
N GLN A 213 -24.41 39.29 8.69
CA GLN A 213 -25.30 39.49 7.54
C GLN A 213 -25.78 38.13 7.00
N PRO A 214 -27.00 38.10 6.42
CA PRO A 214 -27.45 36.88 5.72
C PRO A 214 -26.43 36.42 4.69
N SER A 215 -25.98 35.19 4.82
CA SER A 215 -24.87 34.66 4.03
C SER A 215 -25.21 33.29 3.45
N ILE A 216 -24.65 32.99 2.28
CA ILE A 216 -24.72 31.69 1.63
C ILE A 216 -23.47 30.93 2.01
N ILE A 217 -23.65 29.81 2.73
CA ILE A 217 -22.61 28.91 3.15
C ILE A 217 -22.61 27.71 2.20
N ALA A 218 -21.47 27.42 1.57
CA ALA A 218 -21.30 26.21 0.78
C ALA A 218 -20.48 25.18 1.55
N VAL A 219 -20.86 23.92 1.45
CA VAL A 219 -20.04 22.78 1.88
C VAL A 219 -19.77 21.91 0.66
N VAL A 220 -18.51 21.58 0.42
CA VAL A 220 -18.08 20.82 -0.75
C VAL A 220 -17.25 19.63 -0.30
N SER A 221 -17.62 18.43 -0.72
CA SER A 221 -16.90 17.20 -0.34
C SER A 221 -17.02 16.12 -1.40
N VAL A 222 -16.04 15.20 -1.39
CA VAL A 222 -16.10 13.92 -2.12
C VAL A 222 -16.99 12.89 -1.42
N SER A 223 -17.42 13.15 -0.18
CA SER A 223 -18.17 12.21 0.67
C SER A 223 -19.59 12.73 0.95
N GLU A 224 -20.58 11.91 0.59
CA GLU A 224 -21.98 12.20 0.95
C GLU A 224 -22.24 12.12 2.45
N VAL A 225 -21.54 11.23 3.15
CA VAL A 225 -21.61 11.11 4.61
C VAL A 225 -21.08 12.38 5.26
N PHE A 226 -19.96 12.91 4.76
CA PHE A 226 -19.43 14.20 5.24
C PHE A 226 -20.44 15.33 5.05
N LEU A 227 -21.03 15.46 3.87
CA LEU A 227 -22.02 16.51 3.58
C LEU A 227 -23.24 16.44 4.52
N ARG A 228 -23.80 15.26 4.72
CA ARG A 228 -24.91 15.02 5.65
C ARG A 228 -24.54 15.37 7.10
N THR A 229 -23.31 14.98 7.50
CA THR A 229 -22.82 15.29 8.85
C THR A 229 -22.61 16.80 9.04
N ALA A 230 -21.99 17.46 8.06
CA ALA A 230 -21.79 18.90 8.06
C ALA A 230 -23.13 19.67 8.17
N ARG A 231 -24.15 19.25 7.41
CA ARG A 231 -25.49 19.82 7.53
C ARG A 231 -26.01 19.75 8.96
N SER A 232 -25.91 18.59 9.59
CA SER A 232 -26.40 18.37 10.96
C SER A 232 -25.62 19.18 11.99
N LEU A 233 -24.30 19.26 11.84
CA LEU A 233 -23.42 19.99 12.76
C LEU A 233 -23.57 21.51 12.62
N LEU A 234 -23.73 22.04 11.40
CA LEU A 234 -23.80 23.47 11.16
C LEU A 234 -25.20 24.04 11.37
N ALA A 235 -26.25 23.21 11.31
CA ALA A 235 -27.64 23.63 11.42
C ALA A 235 -27.92 24.57 12.63
N PRO A 236 -27.41 24.34 13.86
CA PRO A 236 -27.66 25.24 14.98
C PRO A 236 -27.08 26.63 14.81
N ALA A 237 -26.00 26.81 14.03
CA ALA A 237 -25.36 28.10 13.79
C ALA A 237 -25.94 28.84 12.57
N LEU A 238 -26.61 28.12 11.68
CA LEU A 238 -27.21 28.73 10.48
C LEU A 238 -28.44 29.60 10.83
N GLY A 239 -29.23 29.16 11.81
CA GLY A 239 -30.46 29.87 12.18
C GLY A 239 -31.40 30.08 10.99
N GLN A 240 -32.12 31.20 11.01
CA GLN A 240 -33.00 31.64 9.89
C GLN A 240 -32.30 32.61 8.92
N HIS A 241 -31.07 33.00 9.22
CA HIS A 241 -30.39 34.08 8.50
C HIS A 241 -29.43 33.58 7.42
N HIS A 242 -28.90 32.35 7.56
CA HIS A 242 -27.93 31.82 6.63
C HIS A 242 -28.51 30.67 5.81
N THR A 243 -28.06 30.52 4.57
CA THR A 243 -28.48 29.45 3.66
C THR A 243 -27.31 28.46 3.46
N LEU A 244 -27.54 27.18 3.76
CA LEU A 244 -26.57 26.10 3.48
C LEU A 244 -26.82 25.53 2.08
N ARG A 245 -25.74 25.40 1.32
CA ARG A 245 -25.70 24.67 0.05
C ARG A 245 -24.64 23.58 0.09
N GLU A 246 -24.98 22.39 -0.37
CA GLU A 246 -24.09 21.24 -0.40
C GLU A 246 -23.76 20.86 -1.82
N PHE A 247 -22.50 20.51 -2.06
CA PHE A 247 -22.01 20.12 -3.37
C PHE A 247 -21.14 18.87 -3.26
N ASN A 248 -21.52 17.83 -3.99
CA ASN A 248 -20.67 16.68 -4.22
C ASN A 248 -19.58 17.04 -5.22
N PHE A 249 -18.37 16.59 -4.95
CA PHE A 249 -17.25 16.76 -5.86
C PHE A 249 -16.92 15.41 -6.56
N PRO A 250 -16.66 15.39 -7.89
CA PRO A 250 -16.57 16.53 -8.79
C PRO A 250 -17.93 17.18 -9.08
N MET A 251 -17.92 18.51 -9.25
CA MET A 251 -19.12 19.30 -9.53
C MET A 251 -19.28 19.56 -11.03
N ASP A 252 -20.52 19.56 -11.50
CA ASP A 252 -20.83 19.89 -12.89
C ASP A 252 -20.47 21.34 -13.24
N SER A 253 -20.57 22.28 -12.27
CA SER A 253 -20.23 23.67 -12.47
C SER A 253 -19.61 24.32 -11.23
N PRO A 254 -18.31 24.65 -11.26
CA PRO A 254 -17.65 25.45 -10.23
C PRO A 254 -18.25 26.88 -10.07
N ALA A 255 -18.99 27.33 -11.07
CA ALA A 255 -19.67 28.64 -11.01
C ALA A 255 -20.72 28.70 -9.88
N ALA A 256 -21.29 27.56 -9.47
CA ALA A 256 -22.25 27.50 -8.38
C ALA A 256 -21.68 27.99 -7.03
N LEU A 257 -20.36 27.88 -6.82
CA LEU A 257 -19.68 28.37 -5.62
C LEU A 257 -19.44 29.87 -5.61
N ARG A 258 -19.56 30.58 -6.75
CA ARG A 258 -19.34 32.03 -6.82
C ARG A 258 -20.33 32.82 -5.97
N ALA A 259 -21.54 32.31 -5.79
CA ALA A 259 -22.58 32.92 -4.99
C ALA A 259 -22.41 32.68 -3.48
N ALA A 260 -21.50 31.82 -3.08
CA ALA A 260 -21.24 31.53 -1.67
C ALA A 260 -20.35 32.62 -1.05
N ASP A 261 -20.70 33.03 0.17
CA ASP A 261 -19.92 33.98 0.98
C ASP A 261 -18.80 33.23 1.73
N VAL A 262 -19.06 31.99 2.16
CA VAL A 262 -18.10 31.07 2.83
C VAL A 262 -18.21 29.71 2.19
N VAL A 263 -17.06 29.09 1.96
CA VAL A 263 -16.98 27.73 1.42
C VAL A 263 -16.17 26.86 2.38
N PHE A 264 -16.81 25.86 2.97
CA PHE A 264 -16.12 24.79 3.70
C PHE A 264 -15.83 23.64 2.74
N ALA A 265 -14.59 23.21 2.69
CA ALA A 265 -14.20 22.11 1.82
C ALA A 265 -13.32 21.11 2.57
N ASP A 266 -13.47 19.83 2.23
CA ASP A 266 -12.62 18.78 2.75
C ASP A 266 -11.17 18.88 2.23
N SER A 267 -10.29 18.04 2.75
CA SER A 267 -8.85 18.05 2.42
C SER A 267 -8.53 17.64 0.98
N ILE A 268 -9.43 16.95 0.29
CA ILE A 268 -9.28 16.59 -1.13
C ILE A 268 -9.71 17.73 -2.04
N VAL A 269 -10.81 18.37 -1.70
CA VAL A 269 -11.45 19.39 -2.54
C VAL A 269 -10.81 20.77 -2.35
N CYS A 270 -10.47 21.15 -1.12
CA CYS A 270 -9.98 22.48 -0.79
C CYS A 270 -8.77 22.93 -1.65
N PRO A 271 -7.76 22.11 -1.92
CA PRO A 271 -6.62 22.46 -2.79
C PRO A 271 -7.02 22.70 -4.25
N GLN A 272 -8.15 22.15 -4.69
CA GLN A 272 -8.61 22.24 -6.09
C GLN A 272 -9.51 23.45 -6.34
N LEU A 273 -9.94 24.11 -5.27
CA LEU A 273 -10.74 25.33 -5.35
C LEU A 273 -9.85 26.57 -5.40
N LYS A 274 -10.31 27.65 -6.07
CA LYS A 274 -9.58 28.92 -6.10
C LYS A 274 -9.58 29.58 -4.70
N PRO A 275 -8.44 30.12 -4.23
CA PRO A 275 -8.15 30.37 -2.80
C PRO A 275 -8.87 31.55 -2.13
N SER A 276 -9.91 32.17 -2.70
CA SER A 276 -10.41 33.45 -2.19
C SER A 276 -11.40 33.37 -1.01
N LYS A 277 -12.03 32.22 -0.75
CA LYS A 277 -13.06 32.08 0.29
C LYS A 277 -13.16 30.69 0.91
N ASN A 278 -12.17 29.83 0.63
CA ASN A 278 -12.25 28.42 0.99
C ASN A 278 -11.61 28.18 2.36
N ILE A 279 -12.32 27.51 3.22
CA ILE A 279 -11.86 27.09 4.54
C ILE A 279 -11.74 25.59 4.54
N LEU A 280 -10.54 25.11 4.80
CA LEU A 280 -10.26 23.70 4.94
C LEU A 280 -10.91 23.17 6.22
N TYR A 281 -11.68 22.10 6.09
CA TYR A 281 -12.14 21.30 7.21
C TYR A 281 -11.45 19.95 7.20
N ARG A 282 -10.60 19.72 8.19
CA ARG A 282 -9.97 18.42 8.42
C ARG A 282 -10.89 17.56 9.27
N LEU A 283 -11.20 16.38 8.76
CA LEU A 283 -12.14 15.47 9.40
C LEU A 283 -11.53 14.76 10.60
N ILE A 284 -10.29 14.26 10.46
CA ILE A 284 -9.63 13.49 11.53
C ILE A 284 -9.06 14.48 12.57
N ARG A 285 -9.32 14.21 13.85
CA ARG A 285 -8.69 14.96 14.95
C ARG A 285 -7.17 14.87 14.89
N PRO A 286 -6.45 16.00 15.09
CA PRO A 286 -4.99 15.99 15.15
C PRO A 286 -4.43 14.93 16.13
N SER A 287 -5.03 14.79 17.31
CA SER A 287 -4.62 13.79 18.32
C SER A 287 -4.76 12.34 17.84
N SER A 288 -5.77 12.03 16.99
CA SER A 288 -5.91 10.69 16.39
C SER A 288 -4.85 10.43 15.34
N LEU A 289 -4.48 11.43 14.53
CA LEU A 289 -3.37 11.33 13.57
C LEU A 289 -2.03 11.16 14.27
N GLU A 290 -1.78 11.93 15.32
CA GLU A 290 -0.57 11.82 16.15
C GLU A 290 -0.45 10.43 16.78
N TYR A 291 -1.56 9.90 17.29
CA TYR A 291 -1.61 8.55 17.86
C TYR A 291 -1.32 7.49 16.79
N LEU A 292 -1.91 7.59 15.60
CA LEU A 292 -1.65 6.68 14.48
C LEU A 292 -0.17 6.71 14.07
N VAL A 293 0.41 7.90 13.93
CA VAL A 293 1.83 8.09 13.59
C VAL A 293 2.74 7.50 14.67
N SER A 294 2.42 7.74 15.94
CA SER A 294 3.17 7.20 17.07
C SER A 294 3.08 5.67 17.12
N ALA A 295 1.89 5.10 16.91
CA ALA A 295 1.68 3.66 16.85
C ALA A 295 2.51 3.03 15.72
N MET A 296 2.53 3.64 14.51
CA MET A 296 3.34 3.14 13.40
C MET A 296 4.83 3.14 13.74
N LYS A 297 5.34 4.23 14.33
CA LYS A 297 6.75 4.34 14.75
C LYS A 297 7.13 3.34 15.84
N SER A 298 6.23 3.00 16.75
CA SER A 298 6.53 2.04 17.82
C SER A 298 6.81 0.63 17.28
N TYR A 299 6.22 0.25 16.15
CA TYR A 299 6.50 -1.02 15.48
C TYR A 299 7.84 -1.03 14.73
N GLU A 300 8.43 0.12 14.41
CA GLU A 300 9.74 0.21 13.74
C GLU A 300 10.93 0.05 14.71
N LEU A 301 10.69 0.24 16.01
CA LEU A 301 11.72 0.21 17.06
C LEU A 301 11.95 -1.19 17.66
N HIS A 302 11.15 -2.16 17.25
CA HIS A 302 11.21 -3.56 17.68
C HIS A 302 11.51 -4.50 16.53
#